data_568cc9d3f3cfc20a3035cbccb7029443
#
_entry.id   568cc9d3f3cfc20a3035cbccb7029443
#
_cell.length_a   1.000
_cell.length_b   1.000
_cell.length_c   1.000
_cell.angle_alpha   90.00
_cell.angle_beta   90.00
_cell.angle_gamma   90.00
#
_symmetry.space_group_name_H-M   'P 1'
#
loop_
_entity.id
_entity.type
_entity.pdbx_description
1 polymer ?
#
loop_
_entity_poly.entity_id
_entity_poly.type
_entity_poly.pdbx_seq_one_letter_code
_entity_poly.pdbx_strand_id
1 'polypeptide(L)'
;SIMPQTETVLRQALRELVKPTLFINKVDRLIKELQLTPEQMQERFLKIITAVNKLIMEIAPKGYGEKWQVNVQDGSVCFGSAFHNWALSIPYMQKKGISFKEVIEAYTAGDNYNELADKAPLHEVVLNMVIEHLPNPVDSQAYRIPVIWHGDMESEDGKSLVKCDSSGPLYFVITKIVIDPQAGEISAGRLFSGTVTKGTNVYLNRLKQNSKIQQVFIYNGAKKEIVDNVLAGNFVGVAGVKANAGETITLDEDGTPFEKITHIFDPVVTKAIEAKKPSDLPKLIDVLRMVGKEDPTIQIEINEETGEHLMHGMGELHLEVIENRIKTEKGVEITSSPPIVVYRETITKPSQEIAGKTPNKHNLFFFKAEPLEDSISEAIKKGEVREGRIKKKDLELRDKLVECGMDSKTALKIKDVFNGNIFLDVTRGQVHVGEVIEMLLDMFEDVMRKGPLAHEPCLKVKVMLTDMKLHEDAIHRGPAQVYPAVREGIRGAMMTAKPLIFEPYQIQRIEAPSEFLGEIS
;
A
#
# COMPACT_ATOMS: atom_id res chain seq x y z
N SER A 1 23.98 -1.03 19.88
CA SER A 1 23.72 0.25 19.17
C SER A 1 22.36 0.18 18.48
N ILE A 2 21.71 1.31 18.37
CA ILE A 2 20.52 1.44 17.53
C ILE A 2 21.00 1.39 16.08
N MET A 3 20.46 0.44 15.33
CA MET A 3 20.75 0.31 13.90
C MET A 3 19.78 1.18 13.10
N PRO A 4 20.13 1.63 11.89
CA PRO A 4 19.26 2.46 11.03
C PRO A 4 17.88 1.86 10.82
N GLN A 5 17.78 0.55 10.67
CA GLN A 5 16.50 -0.16 10.56
C GLN A 5 15.63 0.00 11.82
N THR A 6 16.23 -0.05 13.02
CA THR A 6 15.51 0.15 14.28
C THR A 6 14.93 1.56 14.36
N GLU A 7 15.71 2.57 13.93
CA GLU A 7 15.23 3.95 13.85
C GLU A 7 14.08 4.10 12.86
N THR A 8 14.20 3.53 11.67
CA THR A 8 13.16 3.58 10.63
C THR A 8 11.85 2.96 11.12
N VAL A 9 11.91 1.76 11.72
CA VAL A 9 10.72 1.07 12.25
C VAL A 9 10.11 1.83 13.42
N LEU A 10 10.93 2.36 14.33
CA LEU A 10 10.44 3.16 15.45
C LEU A 10 9.78 4.45 14.96
N ARG A 11 10.35 5.11 13.94
CA ARG A 11 9.79 6.30 13.30
C ARG A 11 8.42 6.03 12.68
N GLN A 12 8.29 4.91 11.96
CA GLN A 12 7.00 4.49 11.40
C GLN A 12 5.98 4.21 12.51
N ALA A 13 6.33 3.42 13.50
CA ALA A 13 5.44 3.07 14.62
C ALA A 13 4.93 4.31 15.37
N LEU A 14 5.81 5.26 15.67
CA LEU A 14 5.43 6.49 16.37
C LEU A 14 4.49 7.39 15.54
N ARG A 15 4.71 7.48 14.22
CA ARG A 15 3.80 8.21 13.31
C ARG A 15 2.41 7.60 13.27
N GLU A 16 2.33 6.27 13.33
CA GLU A 16 1.07 5.50 13.38
C GLU A 16 0.47 5.43 14.80
N LEU A 17 0.93 6.25 15.73
CA LEU A 17 0.46 6.26 17.12
C LEU A 17 0.57 4.90 17.83
N VAL A 18 1.67 4.18 17.61
CA VAL A 18 1.97 2.93 18.31
C VAL A 18 2.93 3.20 19.45
N LYS A 19 2.50 2.89 20.69
CA LYS A 19 3.32 3.05 21.89
C LYS A 19 4.45 2.02 21.89
N PRO A 20 5.74 2.43 22.01
CA PRO A 20 6.86 1.52 22.01
C PRO A 20 7.15 0.93 23.39
N THR A 21 7.75 -0.26 23.43
CA THR A 21 8.48 -0.85 24.55
C THR A 21 9.85 -1.29 24.05
N LEU A 22 10.83 -1.48 24.95
CA LEU A 22 12.20 -1.80 24.56
C LEU A 22 12.65 -3.15 25.13
N PHE A 23 13.05 -4.07 24.25
CA PHE A 23 13.72 -5.31 24.64
C PHE A 23 15.16 -5.32 24.12
N ILE A 24 16.15 -5.31 25.02
CA ILE A 24 17.57 -5.37 24.69
C ILE A 24 18.00 -6.84 24.65
N ASN A 25 18.09 -7.38 23.43
CA ASN A 25 18.44 -8.77 23.20
C ASN A 25 19.95 -9.01 23.11
N LYS A 26 20.36 -10.29 23.14
CA LYS A 26 21.75 -10.76 22.97
C LYS A 26 22.68 -10.32 24.11
N VAL A 27 22.17 -10.27 25.33
CA VAL A 27 23.00 -9.96 26.51
C VAL A 27 24.07 -11.04 26.78
N ASP A 28 23.78 -12.29 26.40
CA ASP A 28 24.73 -13.40 26.39
C ASP A 28 26.03 -13.06 25.66
N ARG A 29 25.93 -12.38 24.51
CA ARG A 29 27.12 -11.97 23.73
C ARG A 29 27.92 -10.86 24.40
N LEU A 30 27.27 -9.97 25.14
CA LEU A 30 27.98 -8.95 25.90
C LEU A 30 28.87 -9.57 26.99
N ILE A 31 28.42 -10.69 27.54
CA ILE A 31 29.14 -11.44 28.61
C ILE A 31 30.21 -12.35 27.99
N LYS A 32 29.83 -13.22 27.04
CA LYS A 32 30.71 -14.26 26.47
C LYS A 32 31.71 -13.73 25.43
N GLU A 33 31.25 -12.92 24.49
CA GLU A 33 32.08 -12.46 23.38
C GLU A 33 32.83 -11.17 23.71
N LEU A 34 32.14 -10.18 24.29
CA LEU A 34 32.74 -8.88 24.59
C LEU A 34 33.34 -8.79 26.00
N GLN A 35 33.04 -9.76 26.86
CA GLN A 35 33.56 -9.87 28.24
C GLN A 35 33.42 -8.56 29.03
N LEU A 36 32.28 -7.86 28.87
CA LEU A 36 32.03 -6.58 29.51
C LEU A 36 31.80 -6.76 31.03
N THR A 37 32.30 -5.81 31.81
CA THR A 37 31.97 -5.74 33.22
C THR A 37 30.53 -5.31 33.47
N PRO A 38 29.92 -5.54 34.63
CA PRO A 38 28.57 -5.07 34.94
C PRO A 38 28.38 -3.58 34.70
N GLU A 39 29.36 -2.77 35.08
CA GLU A 39 29.35 -1.31 34.92
C GLU A 39 29.35 -0.91 33.44
N GLN A 40 30.17 -1.57 32.61
CA GLN A 40 30.24 -1.34 31.18
C GLN A 40 28.94 -1.75 30.48
N MET A 41 28.32 -2.85 30.91
CA MET A 41 27.01 -3.26 30.39
C MET A 41 25.92 -2.26 30.73
N GLN A 42 25.91 -1.79 31.99
CA GLN A 42 24.97 -0.77 32.45
C GLN A 42 25.10 0.54 31.64
N GLU A 43 26.34 1.01 31.44
CA GLU A 43 26.61 2.19 30.61
C GLU A 43 26.09 2.00 29.18
N ARG A 44 26.29 0.82 28.61
CA ARG A 44 25.82 0.50 27.26
C ARG A 44 24.30 0.47 27.17
N PHE A 45 23.62 -0.12 28.16
CA PHE A 45 22.15 -0.11 28.24
C PHE A 45 21.64 1.32 28.36
N LEU A 46 22.23 2.12 29.23
CA LEU A 46 21.85 3.52 29.40
C LEU A 46 21.98 4.33 28.10
N LYS A 47 23.08 4.15 27.35
CA LYS A 47 23.27 4.77 26.04
C LYS A 47 22.16 4.38 25.04
N ILE A 48 21.78 3.10 25.00
CA ILE A 48 20.69 2.62 24.12
C ILE A 48 19.36 3.24 24.51
N ILE A 49 19.02 3.22 25.79
CA ILE A 49 17.74 3.75 26.32
C ILE A 49 17.65 5.26 26.07
N THR A 50 18.72 6.00 26.35
CA THR A 50 18.77 7.44 26.11
C THR A 50 18.58 7.78 24.62
N ALA A 51 19.22 7.02 23.72
CA ALA A 51 19.06 7.21 22.30
C ALA A 51 17.65 6.88 21.79
N VAL A 52 17.02 5.81 22.30
CA VAL A 52 15.62 5.48 22.00
C VAL A 52 14.68 6.58 22.49
N ASN A 53 14.84 7.04 23.73
CA ASN A 53 14.00 8.09 24.30
C ASN A 53 14.17 9.43 23.57
N LYS A 54 15.38 9.75 23.10
CA LYS A 54 15.61 10.90 22.24
C LYS A 54 14.81 10.81 20.95
N LEU A 55 14.83 9.67 20.26
CA LEU A 55 14.03 9.44 19.04
C LEU A 55 12.53 9.53 19.33
N ILE A 56 12.06 8.99 20.46
CA ILE A 56 10.65 9.09 20.85
C ILE A 56 10.24 10.56 21.02
N MET A 57 11.07 11.34 21.70
CA MET A 57 10.81 12.78 21.92
C MET A 57 10.77 13.58 20.61
N GLU A 58 11.67 13.26 19.69
CA GLU A 58 11.78 13.99 18.40
C GLU A 58 10.67 13.64 17.41
N ILE A 59 10.15 12.41 17.45
CA ILE A 59 9.30 11.86 16.38
C ILE A 59 7.84 11.72 16.82
N ALA A 60 7.57 11.41 18.10
CA ALA A 60 6.21 11.18 18.56
C ALA A 60 5.33 12.43 18.39
N PRO A 61 4.04 12.26 18.06
CA PRO A 61 3.11 13.39 17.97
C PRO A 61 3.04 14.19 19.26
N LYS A 62 2.65 15.47 19.16
CA LYS A 62 2.55 16.39 20.31
C LYS A 62 1.73 15.77 21.44
N GLY A 63 2.31 15.77 22.65
CA GLY A 63 1.69 15.25 23.87
C GLY A 63 1.96 13.76 24.15
N TYR A 64 2.59 13.03 23.24
CA TYR A 64 2.94 11.61 23.41
C TYR A 64 4.42 11.41 23.72
N GLY A 65 5.32 12.28 23.27
CA GLY A 65 6.76 12.11 23.41
C GLY A 65 7.19 11.86 24.86
N GLU A 66 6.74 12.68 25.80
CA GLU A 66 7.04 12.50 27.23
C GLU A 66 6.38 11.25 27.83
N LYS A 67 5.14 10.94 27.44
CA LYS A 67 4.36 9.82 27.98
C LYS A 67 4.83 8.46 27.51
N TRP A 68 5.48 8.42 26.34
CA TRP A 68 5.86 7.17 25.69
C TRP A 68 7.35 6.83 25.81
N GLN A 69 8.10 7.64 26.57
CA GLN A 69 9.47 7.29 26.92
C GLN A 69 9.50 5.95 27.65
N VAL A 70 10.51 5.15 27.33
CA VAL A 70 10.73 3.87 28.00
C VAL A 70 11.61 4.08 29.23
N ASN A 71 11.28 3.39 30.32
CA ASN A 71 11.97 3.52 31.60
C ASN A 71 12.29 2.13 32.15
N VAL A 72 13.50 2.00 32.71
CA VAL A 72 13.98 0.74 33.33
C VAL A 72 13.20 0.43 34.61
N GLN A 73 12.80 1.47 35.34
CA GLN A 73 12.18 1.33 36.66
C GLN A 73 10.74 0.83 36.61
N ASP A 74 10.01 1.16 35.53
CA ASP A 74 8.61 0.75 35.40
C ASP A 74 8.44 -0.58 34.63
N GLY A 75 9.55 -1.15 34.11
CA GLY A 75 9.54 -2.41 33.36
C GLY A 75 9.21 -2.29 31.88
N SER A 76 9.08 -1.07 31.31
CA SER A 76 8.94 -0.86 29.86
C SER A 76 10.24 -1.12 29.09
N VAL A 77 11.36 -1.33 29.82
CA VAL A 77 12.63 -1.82 29.31
C VAL A 77 12.94 -3.17 29.89
N CYS A 78 13.12 -4.18 29.05
CA CYS A 78 13.59 -5.50 29.42
C CYS A 78 14.92 -5.81 28.71
N PHE A 79 15.69 -6.71 29.26
CA PHE A 79 16.94 -7.18 28.68
C PHE A 79 17.10 -8.69 28.87
N GLY A 80 17.77 -9.38 27.94
CA GLY A 80 17.90 -10.82 28.05
C GLY A 80 18.57 -11.46 26.83
N SER A 81 18.44 -12.76 26.76
CA SER A 81 18.88 -13.59 25.65
C SER A 81 17.71 -14.43 25.14
N ALA A 82 17.19 -14.09 23.97
CA ALA A 82 16.16 -14.89 23.33
C ALA A 82 16.69 -16.29 22.93
N PHE A 83 17.99 -16.41 22.65
CA PHE A 83 18.63 -17.68 22.31
C PHE A 83 18.66 -18.64 23.51
N HIS A 84 18.91 -18.11 24.73
CA HIS A 84 18.92 -18.89 25.97
C HIS A 84 17.60 -18.81 26.75
N ASN A 85 16.51 -18.27 26.14
CA ASN A 85 15.15 -18.24 26.68
C ASN A 85 14.96 -17.55 28.06
N TRP A 86 15.77 -16.53 28.37
CA TRP A 86 15.61 -15.76 29.61
C TRP A 86 15.51 -14.26 29.34
N ALA A 87 14.78 -13.56 30.19
CA ALA A 87 14.69 -12.10 30.21
C ALA A 87 14.51 -11.57 31.62
N LEU A 88 14.87 -10.30 31.83
CA LEU A 88 14.76 -9.59 33.08
C LEU A 88 14.28 -8.15 32.84
N SER A 89 13.46 -7.66 33.78
CA SER A 89 13.18 -6.24 33.97
C SER A 89 13.49 -5.89 35.42
N ILE A 90 13.68 -4.62 35.77
CA ILE A 90 13.95 -4.23 37.17
C ILE A 90 12.82 -4.67 38.12
N PRO A 91 11.52 -4.43 37.80
CA PRO A 91 10.44 -4.94 38.66
C PRO A 91 10.44 -6.47 38.81
N TYR A 92 10.76 -7.20 37.74
CA TYR A 92 10.83 -8.66 37.79
C TYR A 92 11.99 -9.16 38.66
N MET A 93 13.16 -8.52 38.52
CA MET A 93 14.34 -8.81 39.37
C MET A 93 14.02 -8.61 40.85
N GLN A 94 13.36 -7.51 41.20
CA GLN A 94 12.96 -7.21 42.56
C GLN A 94 11.95 -8.24 43.09
N LYS A 95 10.96 -8.62 42.31
CA LYS A 95 9.92 -9.60 42.66
C LYS A 95 10.48 -11.00 42.89
N LYS A 96 11.43 -11.44 42.07
CA LYS A 96 12.01 -12.79 42.13
C LYS A 96 13.33 -12.86 42.95
N GLY A 97 13.86 -11.73 43.38
CA GLY A 97 15.12 -11.66 44.12
C GLY A 97 16.36 -12.01 43.28
N ILE A 98 16.29 -11.81 41.97
CA ILE A 98 17.38 -12.10 41.01
C ILE A 98 18.29 -10.88 40.92
N SER A 99 19.60 -11.06 41.11
CA SER A 99 20.59 -10.01 40.96
C SER A 99 21.25 -10.05 39.58
N PHE A 100 21.76 -8.91 39.11
CA PHE A 100 22.52 -8.86 37.87
C PHE A 100 23.84 -9.65 37.97
N LYS A 101 24.35 -9.82 39.17
CA LYS A 101 25.53 -10.65 39.45
C LYS A 101 25.28 -12.12 39.13
N GLU A 102 24.10 -12.65 39.50
CA GLU A 102 23.70 -14.03 39.18
C GLU A 102 23.62 -14.28 37.67
N VAL A 103 23.19 -13.26 36.89
CA VAL A 103 23.20 -13.37 35.43
C VAL A 103 24.61 -13.58 34.90
N ILE A 104 25.60 -12.83 35.39
CA ILE A 104 26.99 -12.97 34.97
C ILE A 104 27.57 -14.31 35.44
N GLU A 105 27.31 -14.70 36.69
CA GLU A 105 27.76 -15.97 37.24
C GLU A 105 27.22 -17.18 36.46
N ALA A 106 25.99 -17.12 35.98
CA ALA A 106 25.39 -18.15 35.13
C ALA A 106 26.16 -18.40 33.80
N TYR A 107 26.92 -17.41 33.32
CA TYR A 107 27.73 -17.52 32.11
C TYR A 107 29.22 -17.75 32.38
N THR A 108 29.72 -17.41 33.60
CA THR A 108 31.14 -17.53 33.95
C THR A 108 31.45 -18.77 34.73
N ALA A 109 30.48 -19.30 35.50
CA ALA A 109 30.66 -20.45 36.41
C ALA A 109 30.21 -21.80 35.82
N GLY A 110 30.06 -21.92 34.47
CA GLY A 110 29.81 -23.23 33.87
C GLY A 110 28.54 -23.36 33.05
N ASP A 111 28.12 -22.32 32.33
CA ASP A 111 26.98 -22.35 31.39
C ASP A 111 25.63 -22.74 32.00
N ASN A 112 25.33 -22.27 33.22
CA ASN A 112 24.09 -22.54 33.95
C ASN A 112 22.90 -21.63 33.49
N TYR A 113 22.89 -21.21 32.22
CA TYR A 113 21.83 -20.36 31.68
C TYR A 113 20.45 -21.04 31.64
N ASN A 114 20.37 -22.36 31.72
CA ASN A 114 19.09 -23.09 31.84
C ASN A 114 18.41 -22.81 33.19
N GLU A 115 19.17 -22.78 34.28
CA GLU A 115 18.65 -22.42 35.60
C GLU A 115 18.14 -20.96 35.61
N LEU A 116 18.83 -20.06 34.91
CA LEU A 116 18.39 -18.68 34.75
C LEU A 116 17.10 -18.59 33.90
N ALA A 117 16.98 -19.40 32.85
CA ALA A 117 15.76 -19.48 32.03
C ALA A 117 14.56 -20.03 32.83
N ASP A 118 14.78 -20.98 33.72
CA ASP A 118 13.72 -21.48 34.61
C ASP A 118 13.27 -20.44 35.65
N LYS A 119 14.21 -19.65 36.19
CA LYS A 119 13.92 -18.58 37.18
C LYS A 119 13.29 -17.35 36.52
N ALA A 120 13.69 -17.01 35.31
CA ALA A 120 13.28 -15.83 34.60
C ALA A 120 12.98 -16.13 33.12
N PRO A 121 11.93 -16.92 32.84
CA PRO A 121 11.61 -17.32 31.47
C PRO A 121 11.25 -16.12 30.59
N LEU A 122 11.83 -16.07 29.38
CA LEU A 122 11.67 -14.99 28.42
C LEU A 122 10.20 -14.62 28.22
N HIS A 123 9.35 -15.63 28.02
CA HIS A 123 7.93 -15.42 27.70
C HIS A 123 7.16 -14.74 28.84
N GLU A 124 7.46 -15.09 30.11
CA GLU A 124 6.79 -14.46 31.25
C GLU A 124 7.14 -12.97 31.35
N VAL A 125 8.42 -12.63 31.24
CA VAL A 125 8.87 -11.23 31.32
C VAL A 125 8.38 -10.38 30.17
N VAL A 126 8.45 -10.90 28.92
CA VAL A 126 7.99 -10.17 27.73
C VAL A 126 6.48 -10.00 27.73
N LEU A 127 5.72 -11.03 28.09
CA LEU A 127 4.25 -10.92 28.14
C LEU A 127 3.79 -9.97 29.24
N ASN A 128 4.45 -9.97 30.40
CA ASN A 128 4.17 -9.00 31.46
C ASN A 128 4.46 -7.57 31.00
N MET A 129 5.57 -7.33 30.29
CA MET A 129 5.86 -6.02 29.70
C MET A 129 4.76 -5.59 28.73
N VAL A 130 4.25 -6.51 27.89
CA VAL A 130 3.13 -6.21 26.95
C VAL A 130 1.87 -5.84 27.71
N ILE A 131 1.50 -6.63 28.74
CA ILE A 131 0.25 -6.43 29.49
C ILE A 131 0.28 -5.10 30.28
N GLU A 132 1.42 -4.76 30.87
CA GLU A 132 1.55 -3.58 31.73
C GLU A 132 1.73 -2.28 30.96
N HIS A 133 2.37 -2.31 29.78
CA HIS A 133 2.81 -1.09 29.10
C HIS A 133 2.13 -0.83 27.76
N LEU A 134 1.65 -1.85 27.04
CA LEU A 134 0.96 -1.62 25.78
C LEU A 134 -0.54 -1.38 25.98
N PRO A 135 -1.13 -0.43 25.27
CA PRO A 135 -2.55 -0.13 25.43
C PRO A 135 -3.40 -1.28 24.89
N ASN A 136 -4.46 -1.61 25.59
CA ASN A 136 -5.50 -2.49 25.09
C ASN A 136 -6.30 -1.84 23.96
N PRO A 137 -7.18 -2.58 23.24
CA PRO A 137 -7.98 -2.02 22.16
C PRO A 137 -8.82 -0.81 22.53
N VAL A 138 -9.42 -0.80 23.72
CA VAL A 138 -10.27 0.32 24.18
C VAL A 138 -9.43 1.59 24.35
N ASP A 139 -8.30 1.48 25.05
CA ASP A 139 -7.41 2.62 25.27
C ASP A 139 -6.78 3.12 23.96
N SER A 140 -6.39 2.21 23.06
CA SER A 140 -5.76 2.59 21.79
C SER A 140 -6.74 3.22 20.80
N GLN A 141 -7.98 2.75 20.75
CA GLN A 141 -9.00 3.33 19.85
C GLN A 141 -9.40 4.74 20.26
N ALA A 142 -9.40 5.05 21.55
CA ALA A 142 -9.73 6.38 22.04
C ALA A 142 -8.88 7.50 21.42
N TYR A 143 -7.62 7.26 21.11
CA TYR A 143 -6.75 8.27 20.50
C TYR A 143 -6.43 8.02 19.02
N ARG A 144 -6.62 6.79 18.51
CA ARG A 144 -6.34 6.47 17.10
C ARG A 144 -7.52 6.74 16.18
N ILE A 145 -8.75 6.41 16.59
CA ILE A 145 -9.94 6.59 15.76
C ILE A 145 -10.09 8.02 15.24
N PRO A 146 -9.92 9.08 16.05
CA PRO A 146 -10.02 10.47 15.55
C PRO A 146 -9.03 10.83 14.44
N VAL A 147 -7.98 10.03 14.24
CA VAL A 147 -6.95 10.25 13.21
C VAL A 147 -7.23 9.45 11.94
N ILE A 148 -7.73 8.21 12.08
CA ILE A 148 -7.87 7.26 10.96
C ILE A 148 -9.31 7.13 10.42
N TRP A 149 -10.28 7.74 11.09
CA TRP A 149 -11.67 7.75 10.65
C TRP A 149 -12.22 9.17 10.60
N HIS A 150 -12.77 9.57 9.46
CA HIS A 150 -13.16 10.96 9.18
C HIS A 150 -14.68 11.19 9.22
N GLY A 151 -15.43 10.25 9.82
CA GLY A 151 -16.85 10.45 10.07
C GLY A 151 -17.11 11.36 11.27
N ASP A 152 -18.39 11.59 11.57
CA ASP A 152 -18.82 12.40 12.72
C ASP A 152 -18.56 11.67 14.04
N MET A 153 -17.60 12.16 14.82
CA MET A 153 -17.20 11.59 16.11
C MET A 153 -18.32 11.65 17.18
N GLU A 154 -19.30 12.55 17.03
CA GLU A 154 -20.45 12.66 17.94
C GLU A 154 -21.59 11.73 17.56
N SER A 155 -21.54 11.10 16.38
CA SER A 155 -22.50 10.09 15.96
C SER A 155 -22.44 8.84 16.85
N GLU A 156 -23.42 7.96 16.73
CA GLU A 156 -23.45 6.66 17.39
C GLU A 156 -22.25 5.80 16.94
N ASP A 157 -21.94 5.82 15.63
CA ASP A 157 -20.78 5.14 15.05
C ASP A 157 -19.48 5.64 15.65
N GLY A 158 -19.23 6.95 15.67
CA GLY A 158 -18.02 7.56 16.22
C GLY A 158 -17.82 7.20 17.69
N LYS A 159 -18.87 7.30 18.50
CA LYS A 159 -18.82 6.93 19.93
C LYS A 159 -18.54 5.45 20.15
N SER A 160 -19.15 4.57 19.33
CA SER A 160 -18.93 3.12 19.41
C SER A 160 -17.52 2.74 18.96
N LEU A 161 -17.00 3.37 17.92
CA LEU A 161 -15.62 3.16 17.46
C LEU A 161 -14.58 3.57 18.51
N VAL A 162 -14.75 4.73 19.14
CA VAL A 162 -13.84 5.21 20.20
C VAL A 162 -13.84 4.29 21.42
N LYS A 163 -15.01 3.78 21.81
CA LYS A 163 -15.17 2.90 22.98
C LYS A 163 -14.85 1.43 22.71
N CYS A 164 -14.58 1.06 21.46
CA CYS A 164 -14.45 -0.34 21.06
C CYS A 164 -15.68 -1.18 21.46
N ASP A 165 -16.88 -0.64 21.21
CA ASP A 165 -18.13 -1.20 21.68
C ASP A 165 -18.53 -2.43 20.89
N SER A 166 -18.58 -3.60 21.54
CA SER A 166 -18.99 -4.86 20.91
C SER A 166 -20.48 -4.97 20.63
N SER A 167 -21.30 -4.12 21.27
CA SER A 167 -22.76 -4.04 21.04
C SER A 167 -23.14 -2.97 20.02
N GLY A 168 -22.20 -2.11 19.64
CA GLY A 168 -22.41 -1.01 18.69
C GLY A 168 -22.51 -1.45 17.24
N PRO A 169 -22.61 -0.50 16.30
CA PRO A 169 -22.60 -0.75 14.87
C PRO A 169 -21.36 -1.51 14.43
N LEU A 170 -21.52 -2.40 13.43
CA LEU A 170 -20.41 -3.19 12.91
C LEU A 170 -19.47 -2.33 12.07
N TYR A 171 -18.20 -2.28 12.47
CA TYR A 171 -17.10 -1.70 11.69
C TYR A 171 -15.90 -2.64 11.67
N PHE A 172 -15.73 -3.31 10.54
CA PHE A 172 -14.64 -4.24 10.29
C PHE A 172 -13.82 -3.79 9.08
N VAL A 173 -12.52 -3.57 9.28
CA VAL A 173 -11.59 -3.14 8.21
C VAL A 173 -10.72 -4.30 7.80
N ILE A 174 -10.76 -4.65 6.52
CA ILE A 174 -9.91 -5.68 5.94
C ILE A 174 -8.51 -5.12 5.72
N THR A 175 -7.51 -5.73 6.34
CA THR A 175 -6.11 -5.31 6.21
C THR A 175 -5.30 -6.26 5.32
N LYS A 176 -5.75 -7.51 5.19
CA LYS A 176 -5.06 -8.54 4.43
C LYS A 176 -6.03 -9.57 3.86
N ILE A 177 -5.73 -10.05 2.67
CA ILE A 177 -6.39 -11.22 2.07
C ILE A 177 -5.44 -12.42 2.22
N VAL A 178 -5.98 -13.55 2.67
CA VAL A 178 -5.25 -14.81 2.81
C VAL A 178 -5.95 -15.87 1.98
N ILE A 179 -5.23 -16.53 1.10
CA ILE A 179 -5.78 -17.64 0.31
C ILE A 179 -5.50 -18.95 1.03
N ASP A 180 -6.55 -19.54 1.53
CA ASP A 180 -6.51 -20.82 2.25
C ASP A 180 -6.93 -21.97 1.33
N PRO A 181 -6.20 -23.10 1.30
CA PRO A 181 -6.53 -24.22 0.41
C PRO A 181 -7.91 -24.85 0.66
N GLN A 182 -8.44 -24.73 1.89
CA GLN A 182 -9.73 -25.35 2.27
C GLN A 182 -10.88 -24.33 2.33
N ALA A 183 -10.62 -23.15 2.89
CA ALA A 183 -11.65 -22.11 3.07
C ALA A 183 -11.72 -21.13 1.90
N GLY A 184 -10.77 -21.21 0.94
CA GLY A 184 -10.68 -20.26 -0.17
C GLY A 184 -10.15 -18.89 0.28
N GLU A 185 -10.74 -17.82 -0.22
CA GLU A 185 -10.37 -16.44 0.13
C GLU A 185 -10.89 -16.10 1.54
N ILE A 186 -9.96 -15.77 2.44
CA ILE A 186 -10.24 -15.28 3.79
C ILE A 186 -9.85 -13.80 3.85
N SER A 187 -10.81 -12.95 4.10
CA SER A 187 -10.62 -11.53 4.35
C SER A 187 -10.29 -11.34 5.84
N ALA A 188 -9.04 -11.01 6.15
CA ALA A 188 -8.57 -10.83 7.52
C ALA A 188 -8.35 -9.35 7.84
N GLY A 189 -8.68 -8.94 9.07
CA GLY A 189 -8.55 -7.55 9.45
C GLY A 189 -8.91 -7.25 10.91
N ARG A 190 -9.10 -5.98 11.18
CA ARG A 190 -9.41 -5.46 12.51
C ARG A 190 -10.89 -5.15 12.66
N LEU A 191 -11.49 -5.69 13.71
CA LEU A 191 -12.84 -5.35 14.14
C LEU A 191 -12.79 -4.20 15.15
N PHE A 192 -13.25 -3.02 14.74
CA PHE A 192 -13.20 -1.81 15.56
C PHE A 192 -14.43 -1.63 16.44
N SER A 193 -15.62 -1.99 15.94
CA SER A 193 -16.89 -1.89 16.67
C SER A 193 -17.83 -3.02 16.25
N GLY A 194 -18.79 -3.36 17.09
CA GLY A 194 -19.77 -4.41 16.85
C GLY A 194 -19.24 -5.82 17.09
N THR A 195 -19.99 -6.79 16.59
CA THR A 195 -19.68 -8.23 16.69
C THR A 195 -19.82 -8.87 15.32
N VAL A 196 -18.78 -9.55 14.85
CA VAL A 196 -18.82 -10.37 13.64
C VAL A 196 -19.39 -11.74 14.00
N THR A 197 -20.46 -12.16 13.31
CA THR A 197 -21.12 -13.45 13.54
C THR A 197 -21.23 -14.22 12.22
N LYS A 198 -21.09 -15.53 12.28
CA LYS A 198 -21.32 -16.42 11.16
C LYS A 198 -22.74 -16.28 10.62
N GLY A 199 -22.91 -16.20 9.31
CA GLY A 199 -24.20 -16.09 8.64
C GLY A 199 -24.75 -14.67 8.49
N THR A 200 -24.07 -13.65 9.05
CA THR A 200 -24.47 -12.24 8.95
C THR A 200 -24.32 -11.72 7.52
N ASN A 201 -25.34 -11.00 7.04
CA ASN A 201 -25.25 -10.21 5.83
C ASN A 201 -24.54 -8.90 6.16
N VAL A 202 -23.61 -8.51 5.32
CA VAL A 202 -22.76 -7.33 5.50
C VAL A 202 -22.68 -6.53 4.22
N TYR A 203 -22.38 -5.25 4.34
CA TYR A 203 -22.18 -4.32 3.24
C TYR A 203 -20.72 -3.95 3.09
N LEU A 204 -20.20 -4.01 1.86
CA LEU A 204 -18.85 -3.60 1.50
C LEU A 204 -18.91 -2.16 0.98
N ASN A 205 -18.44 -1.21 1.77
CA ASN A 205 -18.66 0.22 1.54
C ASN A 205 -17.99 0.74 0.25
N ARG A 206 -16.83 0.21 -0.11
CA ARG A 206 -16.09 0.65 -1.32
C ARG A 206 -16.58 -0.03 -2.57
N LEU A 207 -16.86 -1.34 -2.48
CA LEU A 207 -17.38 -2.13 -3.59
C LEU A 207 -18.88 -1.89 -3.80
N LYS A 208 -19.58 -1.25 -2.85
CA LYS A 208 -21.02 -0.95 -2.88
C LYS A 208 -21.86 -2.19 -3.16
N GLN A 209 -21.58 -3.27 -2.45
CA GLN A 209 -22.29 -4.54 -2.62
C GLN A 209 -22.53 -5.26 -1.31
N ASN A 210 -23.61 -6.03 -1.26
CA ASN A 210 -23.91 -6.91 -0.15
C ASN A 210 -23.14 -8.22 -0.26
N SER A 211 -22.72 -8.77 0.87
CA SER A 211 -22.07 -10.07 0.98
C SER A 211 -22.53 -10.80 2.24
N LYS A 212 -22.24 -12.10 2.34
CA LYS A 212 -22.60 -12.91 3.50
C LYS A 212 -21.37 -13.60 4.09
N ILE A 213 -21.18 -13.44 5.38
CA ILE A 213 -20.13 -14.13 6.13
C ILE A 213 -20.50 -15.61 6.27
N GLN A 214 -19.71 -16.48 5.67
CA GLN A 214 -19.92 -17.94 5.72
C GLN A 214 -19.24 -18.58 6.92
N GLN A 215 -18.01 -18.16 7.22
CA GLN A 215 -17.24 -18.65 8.37
C GLN A 215 -16.46 -17.50 9.01
N VAL A 216 -16.23 -17.63 10.31
CA VAL A 216 -15.45 -16.67 11.11
C VAL A 216 -14.28 -17.41 11.75
N PHE A 217 -13.11 -16.78 11.73
CA PHE A 217 -11.86 -17.36 12.23
C PHE A 217 -11.16 -16.41 13.20
N ILE A 218 -10.51 -16.98 14.19
CA ILE A 218 -9.46 -16.33 14.96
C ILE A 218 -8.13 -17.00 14.64
N TYR A 219 -7.03 -16.25 14.80
CA TYR A 219 -5.69 -16.73 14.56
C TYR A 219 -4.91 -16.84 15.84
N ASN A 220 -4.36 -18.03 16.09
CA ASN A 220 -3.43 -18.29 17.18
C ASN A 220 -2.07 -18.64 16.55
N GLY A 221 -1.25 -17.63 16.32
CA GLY A 221 -0.07 -17.74 15.45
C GLY A 221 -0.45 -18.12 14.03
N ALA A 222 0.13 -19.18 13.50
CA ALA A 222 -0.20 -19.71 12.16
C ALA A 222 -1.48 -20.58 12.14
N LYS A 223 -1.98 -20.99 13.29
CA LYS A 223 -3.17 -21.85 13.40
C LYS A 223 -4.43 -21.00 13.39
N LYS A 224 -5.35 -21.33 12.47
CA LYS A 224 -6.69 -20.75 12.44
C LYS A 224 -7.67 -21.62 13.23
N GLU A 225 -8.56 -20.99 13.96
CA GLU A 225 -9.63 -21.64 14.71
C GLU A 225 -10.98 -21.08 14.26
N ILE A 226 -11.93 -21.97 13.96
CA ILE A 226 -13.28 -21.57 13.56
C ILE A 226 -14.06 -21.23 14.83
N VAL A 227 -14.73 -20.07 14.79
CA VAL A 227 -15.57 -19.59 15.89
C VAL A 227 -16.91 -19.10 15.35
N ASP A 228 -17.93 -19.04 16.19
CA ASP A 228 -19.26 -18.55 15.78
C ASP A 228 -19.34 -17.03 15.73
N ASN A 229 -18.66 -16.35 16.63
CA ASN A 229 -18.61 -14.88 16.70
C ASN A 229 -17.28 -14.37 17.25
N VAL A 230 -16.98 -13.10 16.93
CA VAL A 230 -15.82 -12.36 17.44
C VAL A 230 -16.25 -10.94 17.80
N LEU A 231 -15.84 -10.48 18.98
CA LEU A 231 -16.16 -9.16 19.53
C LEU A 231 -15.19 -8.08 19.01
N ALA A 232 -15.60 -6.81 19.06
CA ALA A 232 -14.75 -5.66 18.78
C ALA A 232 -13.40 -5.71 19.53
N GLY A 233 -12.39 -5.10 18.95
CA GLY A 233 -11.02 -5.09 19.49
C GLY A 233 -10.15 -6.26 19.05
N ASN A 234 -10.68 -7.24 18.36
CA ASN A 234 -9.94 -8.41 17.88
C ASN A 234 -9.55 -8.30 16.42
N PHE A 235 -8.55 -9.12 16.03
CA PHE A 235 -8.32 -9.46 14.63
C PHE A 235 -9.17 -10.68 14.27
N VAL A 236 -9.84 -10.60 13.14
CA VAL A 236 -10.77 -11.63 12.67
C VAL A 236 -10.51 -11.95 11.21
N GLY A 237 -10.68 -13.20 10.84
CA GLY A 237 -10.75 -13.64 9.44
C GLY A 237 -12.18 -14.05 9.11
N VAL A 238 -12.67 -13.66 7.94
CA VAL A 238 -13.99 -14.06 7.44
C VAL A 238 -13.87 -14.69 6.07
N ALA A 239 -14.55 -15.82 5.86
CA ALA A 239 -14.70 -16.43 4.54
C ALA A 239 -16.10 -16.14 3.98
N GLY A 240 -16.22 -16.19 2.64
CA GLY A 240 -17.46 -15.88 1.92
C GLY A 240 -17.59 -14.41 1.51
N VAL A 241 -16.71 -13.55 2.01
CA VAL A 241 -16.64 -12.12 1.64
C VAL A 241 -15.48 -11.92 0.68
N LYS A 242 -15.78 -11.58 -0.56
CA LYS A 242 -14.76 -11.28 -1.59
C LYS A 242 -14.50 -9.78 -1.60
N ALA A 243 -13.40 -9.36 -1.04
CA ALA A 243 -13.03 -7.96 -0.91
C ALA A 243 -11.54 -7.74 -1.16
N ASN A 244 -11.10 -6.49 -1.13
CA ASN A 244 -9.70 -6.12 -1.21
C ASN A 244 -9.21 -5.57 0.14
N ALA A 245 -7.90 -5.53 0.34
CA ALA A 245 -7.32 -4.84 1.49
C ALA A 245 -7.73 -3.35 1.46
N GLY A 246 -8.05 -2.79 2.64
CA GLY A 246 -8.58 -1.44 2.78
C GLY A 246 -10.10 -1.32 2.65
N GLU A 247 -10.82 -2.43 2.42
CA GLU A 247 -12.29 -2.41 2.45
C GLU A 247 -12.82 -2.25 3.87
N THR A 248 -13.86 -1.44 4.01
CA THR A 248 -14.61 -1.29 5.27
C THR A 248 -15.93 -2.04 5.14
N ILE A 249 -16.18 -2.92 6.09
CA ILE A 249 -17.41 -3.72 6.19
C ILE A 249 -18.29 -3.16 7.30
N THR A 250 -19.55 -2.92 6.96
CA THR A 250 -20.61 -2.47 7.88
C THR A 250 -21.83 -3.36 7.74
N LEU A 251 -22.90 -3.11 8.50
CA LEU A 251 -24.19 -3.78 8.28
C LEU A 251 -25.01 -3.07 7.19
N ASP A 252 -24.93 -1.75 7.12
CA ASP A 252 -25.74 -0.89 6.27
C ASP A 252 -24.90 -0.03 5.33
N GLU A 253 -25.56 0.56 4.32
CA GLU A 253 -24.94 1.41 3.29
C GLU A 253 -24.51 2.78 3.83
N ASP A 254 -25.07 3.22 4.95
CA ASP A 254 -24.88 4.55 5.53
C ASP A 254 -23.59 4.71 6.33
N GLY A 255 -22.84 3.61 6.57
CA GLY A 255 -21.60 3.62 7.33
C GLY A 255 -20.49 4.39 6.63
N THR A 256 -19.85 5.34 7.32
CA THR A 256 -18.68 6.07 6.80
C THR A 256 -17.45 5.16 6.78
N PRO A 257 -16.83 4.88 5.62
CA PRO A 257 -15.66 4.00 5.55
C PRO A 257 -14.42 4.64 6.18
N PHE A 258 -13.52 3.79 6.67
CA PHE A 258 -12.17 4.21 7.07
C PHE A 258 -11.37 4.68 5.86
N GLU A 259 -10.24 5.36 6.08
CA GLU A 259 -9.30 5.72 5.03
C GLU A 259 -8.93 4.52 4.15
N LYS A 260 -8.71 4.79 2.86
CA LYS A 260 -8.21 3.77 1.95
C LYS A 260 -6.76 3.46 2.29
N ILE A 261 -6.43 2.19 2.48
CA ILE A 261 -5.04 1.76 2.50
C ILE A 261 -4.49 1.93 1.08
N THR A 262 -3.79 3.03 0.84
CA THR A 262 -3.14 3.31 -0.44
C THR A 262 -1.67 2.94 -0.31
N HIS A 263 -1.25 1.95 -1.07
CA HIS A 263 0.17 1.70 -1.28
C HIS A 263 0.61 2.61 -2.43
N ILE A 264 1.27 3.73 -2.10
CA ILE A 264 1.79 4.69 -3.10
C ILE A 264 3.16 4.20 -3.55
N PHE A 265 3.18 3.07 -4.27
CA PHE A 265 4.41 2.60 -4.88
C PHE A 265 4.14 2.27 -6.35
N ASP A 266 4.76 3.06 -7.23
CA ASP A 266 4.80 2.70 -8.64
C ASP A 266 5.80 1.54 -8.81
N PRO A 267 5.42 0.45 -9.50
CA PRO A 267 6.37 -0.62 -9.82
C PRO A 267 7.52 -0.06 -10.64
N VAL A 268 8.74 -0.49 -10.32
CA VAL A 268 9.96 -0.04 -11.02
C VAL A 268 10.62 -1.16 -11.83
N VAL A 269 10.24 -2.41 -11.58
CA VAL A 269 10.79 -3.59 -12.24
C VAL A 269 9.66 -4.48 -12.73
N THR A 270 9.78 -4.99 -13.93
CA THR A 270 8.82 -5.92 -14.54
C THR A 270 9.52 -7.20 -14.97
N LYS A 271 8.92 -8.35 -14.68
CA LYS A 271 9.32 -9.64 -15.24
C LYS A 271 8.14 -10.28 -15.96
N ALA A 272 8.37 -10.86 -17.12
CA ALA A 272 7.39 -11.74 -17.74
C ALA A 272 7.49 -13.14 -17.10
N ILE A 273 6.34 -13.72 -16.79
CA ILE A 273 6.21 -15.01 -16.12
C ILE A 273 5.46 -15.96 -17.05
N GLU A 274 6.02 -17.12 -17.27
CA GLU A 274 5.42 -18.18 -18.10
C GLU A 274 5.37 -19.50 -17.34
N ALA A 275 4.35 -20.31 -17.59
CA ALA A 275 4.30 -21.65 -17.08
C ALA A 275 5.32 -22.53 -17.83
N LYS A 276 6.18 -23.25 -17.10
CA LYS A 276 7.17 -24.16 -17.69
C LYS A 276 6.51 -25.28 -18.49
N LYS A 277 5.30 -25.68 -18.09
CA LYS A 277 4.45 -26.64 -18.81
C LYS A 277 3.18 -25.93 -19.28
N PRO A 278 2.83 -25.99 -20.58
CA PRO A 278 1.60 -25.37 -21.09
C PRO A 278 0.31 -25.84 -20.38
N SER A 279 0.28 -27.07 -19.87
CA SER A 279 -0.84 -27.63 -19.09
C SER A 279 -1.09 -26.87 -17.78
N ASP A 280 -0.08 -26.21 -17.25
CA ASP A 280 -0.16 -25.51 -15.96
C ASP A 280 -0.58 -24.02 -16.13
N LEU A 281 -0.77 -23.55 -17.36
CA LEU A 281 -1.14 -22.17 -17.66
C LEU A 281 -2.42 -21.70 -16.95
N PRO A 282 -3.55 -22.45 -16.95
CA PRO A 282 -4.74 -22.04 -16.20
C PRO A 282 -4.46 -21.89 -14.71
N LYS A 283 -3.69 -22.83 -14.14
CA LYS A 283 -3.30 -22.78 -12.73
C LYS A 283 -2.39 -21.58 -12.44
N LEU A 284 -1.46 -21.24 -13.35
CA LEU A 284 -0.61 -20.07 -13.22
C LEU A 284 -1.44 -18.78 -13.19
N ILE A 285 -2.42 -18.63 -14.08
CA ILE A 285 -3.30 -17.46 -14.14
C ILE A 285 -4.04 -17.27 -12.80
N ASP A 286 -4.61 -18.35 -12.26
CA ASP A 286 -5.28 -18.29 -10.97
C ASP A 286 -4.33 -17.93 -9.83
N VAL A 287 -3.13 -18.50 -9.82
CA VAL A 287 -2.09 -18.20 -8.82
C VAL A 287 -1.63 -16.75 -8.92
N LEU A 288 -1.42 -16.20 -10.12
CA LEU A 288 -1.04 -14.80 -10.32
C LEU A 288 -2.14 -13.85 -9.81
N ARG A 289 -3.41 -14.13 -10.12
CA ARG A 289 -4.55 -13.36 -9.57
C ARG A 289 -4.59 -13.42 -8.04
N MET A 290 -4.33 -14.57 -7.44
CA MET A 290 -4.25 -14.72 -5.98
C MET A 290 -3.10 -13.91 -5.39
N VAL A 291 -1.92 -13.99 -5.97
CA VAL A 291 -0.73 -13.25 -5.52
C VAL A 291 -0.97 -11.74 -5.55
N GLY A 292 -1.56 -11.20 -6.62
CA GLY A 292 -1.91 -9.78 -6.71
C GLY A 292 -2.95 -9.33 -5.67
N LYS A 293 -3.79 -10.25 -5.15
CA LYS A 293 -4.70 -9.96 -4.04
C LYS A 293 -4.02 -10.06 -2.67
N GLU A 294 -3.12 -11.04 -2.50
CA GLU A 294 -2.38 -11.24 -1.24
C GLU A 294 -1.36 -10.12 -0.97
N ASP A 295 -0.74 -9.61 -2.04
CA ASP A 295 0.27 -8.56 -1.98
C ASP A 295 -0.11 -7.37 -2.88
N PRO A 296 -0.65 -6.30 -2.31
CA PRO A 296 -1.08 -5.13 -3.07
C PRO A 296 0.08 -4.30 -3.64
N THR A 297 1.34 -4.62 -3.29
CA THR A 297 2.54 -3.97 -3.86
C THR A 297 2.96 -4.58 -5.18
N ILE A 298 2.32 -5.69 -5.59
CA ILE A 298 2.51 -6.33 -6.88
C ILE A 298 1.34 -6.03 -7.80
N GLN A 299 1.66 -5.61 -9.01
CA GLN A 299 0.69 -5.49 -10.08
C GLN A 299 0.88 -6.66 -11.05
N ILE A 300 -0.21 -7.34 -11.35
CA ILE A 300 -0.25 -8.45 -12.30
C ILE A 300 -1.03 -8.01 -13.53
N GLU A 301 -0.40 -8.08 -14.68
CA GLU A 301 -1.04 -7.90 -15.98
C GLU A 301 -1.11 -9.25 -16.69
N ILE A 302 -2.31 -9.69 -16.98
CA ILE A 302 -2.58 -10.95 -17.67
C ILE A 302 -3.12 -10.62 -19.05
N ASN A 303 -2.33 -10.86 -20.08
CA ASN A 303 -2.77 -10.74 -21.46
C ASN A 303 -3.19 -12.12 -21.96
N GLU A 304 -4.49 -12.38 -21.97
CA GLU A 304 -5.05 -13.67 -22.41
C GLU A 304 -4.92 -13.85 -23.94
N GLU A 305 -4.78 -12.76 -24.70
CA GLU A 305 -4.65 -12.81 -26.17
C GLU A 305 -3.22 -13.17 -26.61
N THR A 306 -2.20 -12.59 -25.94
CA THR A 306 -0.79 -12.86 -26.27
C THR A 306 -0.20 -14.00 -25.47
N GLY A 307 -0.86 -14.42 -24.39
CA GLY A 307 -0.35 -15.40 -23.43
C GLY A 307 0.78 -14.88 -22.54
N GLU A 308 1.07 -13.57 -22.59
CA GLU A 308 2.08 -12.95 -21.73
C GLU A 308 1.49 -12.59 -20.37
N HIS A 309 2.19 -12.91 -19.33
CA HIS A 309 1.84 -12.53 -17.95
C HIS A 309 2.97 -11.70 -17.36
N LEU A 310 2.68 -10.44 -17.09
CA LEU A 310 3.66 -9.51 -16.54
C LEU A 310 3.44 -9.36 -15.02
N MET A 311 4.52 -9.42 -14.30
CA MET A 311 4.58 -9.19 -12.86
C MET A 311 5.43 -7.95 -12.60
N HIS A 312 4.81 -6.89 -12.11
CA HIS A 312 5.44 -5.62 -11.79
C HIS A 312 5.64 -5.51 -10.29
N GLY A 313 6.85 -5.17 -9.87
CA GLY A 313 7.21 -5.09 -8.45
C GLY A 313 8.14 -3.94 -8.13
N MET A 314 8.43 -3.78 -6.84
CA MET A 314 9.23 -2.69 -6.30
C MET A 314 10.73 -2.87 -6.47
N GLY A 315 11.17 -4.06 -6.87
CA GLY A 315 12.58 -4.38 -7.06
C GLY A 315 12.78 -5.85 -7.40
N GLU A 316 14.00 -6.19 -7.80
CA GLU A 316 14.36 -7.54 -8.24
C GLU A 316 14.17 -8.58 -7.13
N LEU A 317 14.70 -8.31 -5.92
CA LEU A 317 14.55 -9.21 -4.77
C LEU A 317 13.08 -9.45 -4.42
N HIS A 318 12.24 -8.42 -4.51
CA HIS A 318 10.80 -8.55 -4.27
C HIS A 318 10.17 -9.54 -5.23
N LEU A 319 10.45 -9.41 -6.54
CA LEU A 319 9.94 -10.32 -7.56
C LEU A 319 10.48 -11.75 -7.38
N GLU A 320 11.75 -11.93 -7.01
CA GLU A 320 12.34 -13.24 -6.72
C GLU A 320 11.67 -13.95 -5.53
N VAL A 321 11.35 -13.22 -4.46
CA VAL A 321 10.60 -13.77 -3.32
C VAL A 321 9.24 -14.28 -3.77
N ILE A 322 8.53 -13.52 -4.60
CA ILE A 322 7.22 -13.93 -5.10
C ILE A 322 7.33 -15.11 -6.07
N GLU A 323 8.31 -15.13 -6.96
CA GLU A 323 8.58 -16.29 -7.82
C GLU A 323 8.83 -17.56 -6.99
N ASN A 324 9.63 -17.45 -5.92
CA ASN A 324 9.88 -18.56 -5.01
C ASN A 324 8.60 -19.03 -4.31
N ARG A 325 7.74 -18.10 -3.86
CA ARG A 325 6.43 -18.43 -3.27
C ARG A 325 5.51 -19.14 -4.27
N ILE A 326 5.46 -18.70 -5.52
CA ILE A 326 4.68 -19.38 -6.59
C ILE A 326 5.15 -20.81 -6.77
N LYS A 327 6.46 -21.05 -6.78
CA LYS A 327 7.06 -22.39 -6.94
C LYS A 327 6.83 -23.29 -5.71
N THR A 328 7.15 -22.78 -4.51
CA THR A 328 7.18 -23.58 -3.28
C THR A 328 5.81 -23.74 -2.62
N GLU A 329 5.04 -22.64 -2.52
CA GLU A 329 3.76 -22.66 -1.79
C GLU A 329 2.58 -23.00 -2.70
N LYS A 330 2.59 -22.53 -3.96
CA LYS A 330 1.47 -22.75 -4.89
C LYS A 330 1.73 -23.94 -5.84
N GLY A 331 2.97 -24.47 -5.87
CA GLY A 331 3.33 -25.65 -6.64
C GLY A 331 3.16 -25.49 -8.16
N VAL A 332 3.55 -24.34 -8.70
CA VAL A 332 3.57 -24.06 -10.14
C VAL A 332 5.00 -23.78 -10.58
N GLU A 333 5.51 -24.62 -11.47
CA GLU A 333 6.82 -24.42 -12.09
C GLU A 333 6.73 -23.30 -13.13
N ILE A 334 7.49 -22.22 -12.91
CA ILE A 334 7.51 -21.05 -13.76
C ILE A 334 8.89 -20.77 -14.34
N THR A 335 8.91 -20.13 -15.50
CA THR A 335 10.07 -19.50 -16.11
C THR A 335 9.83 -17.98 -16.10
N SER A 336 10.84 -17.20 -15.72
CA SER A 336 10.78 -15.75 -15.73
C SER A 336 11.84 -15.16 -16.65
N SER A 337 11.49 -14.02 -17.29
CA SER A 337 12.45 -13.20 -18.04
C SER A 337 13.37 -12.42 -17.09
N PRO A 338 14.53 -11.93 -17.57
CA PRO A 338 15.29 -10.92 -16.85
C PRO A 338 14.41 -9.70 -16.52
N PRO A 339 14.71 -8.98 -15.42
CA PRO A 339 13.98 -7.77 -15.07
C PRO A 339 14.02 -6.73 -16.18
N ILE A 340 12.88 -6.12 -16.47
CA ILE A 340 12.76 -5.04 -17.45
C ILE A 340 12.43 -3.75 -16.69
N VAL A 341 13.17 -2.69 -16.96
CA VAL A 341 12.89 -1.36 -16.41
C VAL A 341 11.65 -0.79 -17.11
N VAL A 342 10.69 -0.30 -16.33
CA VAL A 342 9.45 0.28 -16.85
C VAL A 342 9.68 1.73 -17.25
N TYR A 343 9.71 1.99 -18.54
CA TYR A 343 9.80 3.35 -19.07
C TYR A 343 8.43 3.99 -19.24
N ARG A 344 8.40 5.32 -19.33
CA ARG A 344 7.19 6.11 -19.65
C ARG A 344 7.53 7.15 -20.70
N GLU A 345 6.60 7.40 -21.61
CA GLU A 345 6.74 8.50 -22.57
C GLU A 345 6.06 9.76 -22.05
N THR A 346 6.62 10.91 -22.38
CA THR A 346 6.04 12.21 -22.09
C THR A 346 6.41 13.22 -23.17
N ILE A 347 5.86 14.42 -23.06
CA ILE A 347 6.19 15.56 -23.93
C ILE A 347 6.66 16.73 -23.07
N THR A 348 7.53 17.59 -23.61
CA THR A 348 8.14 18.68 -22.86
C THR A 348 7.71 20.07 -23.30
N LYS A 349 7.09 20.19 -24.45
CA LYS A 349 6.63 21.47 -25.02
C LYS A 349 5.23 21.32 -25.61
N PRO A 350 4.46 22.43 -25.73
CA PRO A 350 3.24 22.42 -26.53
C PRO A 350 3.53 22.04 -27.99
N SER A 351 2.65 21.22 -28.55
CA SER A 351 2.74 20.79 -29.95
C SER A 351 2.25 21.85 -30.91
N GLN A 352 2.57 21.66 -32.19
CA GLN A 352 1.81 22.25 -33.29
C GLN A 352 0.44 21.57 -33.37
N GLU A 353 -0.53 22.25 -34.03
CA GLU A 353 -1.82 21.63 -34.36
C GLU A 353 -1.64 20.65 -35.52
N ILE A 354 -2.01 19.40 -35.29
CA ILE A 354 -1.86 18.33 -36.28
C ILE A 354 -3.25 17.80 -36.68
N ALA A 355 -3.44 17.64 -37.98
CA ALA A 355 -4.67 17.09 -38.55
C ALA A 355 -4.52 15.58 -38.76
N GLY A 356 -5.33 14.78 -38.09
CA GLY A 356 -5.57 13.38 -38.39
C GLY A 356 -6.62 13.25 -39.48
N LYS A 357 -6.28 12.60 -40.60
CA LYS A 357 -7.12 12.47 -41.78
C LYS A 357 -7.58 11.03 -41.93
N THR A 358 -8.90 10.82 -42.10
CA THR A 358 -9.43 9.48 -42.36
C THR A 358 -8.92 8.89 -43.69
N PRO A 359 -8.74 7.55 -43.80
CA PRO A 359 -8.29 6.89 -45.03
C PRO A 359 -9.11 7.26 -46.25
N ASN A 360 -10.42 7.40 -46.08
CA ASN A 360 -11.33 7.86 -47.16
C ASN A 360 -11.24 9.36 -47.45
N LYS A 361 -10.46 10.13 -46.69
CA LYS A 361 -10.23 11.58 -46.80
C LYS A 361 -11.46 12.48 -46.58
N HIS A 362 -12.56 11.92 -46.04
CA HIS A 362 -13.80 12.68 -45.83
C HIS A 362 -13.86 13.38 -44.45
N ASN A 363 -13.08 12.91 -43.46
CA ASN A 363 -13.08 13.52 -42.14
C ASN A 363 -11.68 13.98 -41.73
N LEU A 364 -11.62 15.05 -40.95
CA LEU A 364 -10.41 15.61 -40.36
C LEU A 364 -10.63 15.88 -38.88
N PHE A 365 -9.64 15.54 -38.06
CA PHE A 365 -9.61 15.83 -36.64
C PHE A 365 -8.34 16.59 -36.30
N PHE A 366 -8.45 17.71 -35.61
CA PHE A 366 -7.29 18.55 -35.27
C PHE A 366 -6.93 18.39 -33.80
N PHE A 367 -5.68 18.04 -33.53
CA PHE A 367 -5.19 17.80 -32.18
C PHE A 367 -4.01 18.70 -31.83
N LYS A 368 -3.97 19.10 -30.58
CA LYS A 368 -2.79 19.64 -29.89
C LYS A 368 -2.48 18.80 -28.66
N ALA A 369 -1.20 18.71 -28.34
CA ALA A 369 -0.72 18.07 -27.13
C ALA A 369 0.13 19.07 -26.33
N GLU A 370 -0.05 19.10 -25.00
CA GLU A 370 0.72 19.94 -24.08
C GLU A 370 1.15 19.11 -22.86
N PRO A 371 2.29 19.44 -22.23
CA PRO A 371 2.63 18.87 -20.95
C PRO A 371 1.53 19.14 -19.92
N LEU A 372 1.18 18.12 -19.11
CA LEU A 372 0.27 18.29 -17.99
C LEU A 372 1.02 18.87 -16.81
N GLU A 373 0.41 19.78 -16.10
CA GLU A 373 0.95 20.45 -14.92
C GLU A 373 1.27 19.44 -13.81
N ASP A 374 2.41 19.59 -13.12
CA ASP A 374 2.88 18.64 -12.09
C ASP A 374 1.89 18.51 -10.93
N SER A 375 1.27 19.61 -10.50
CA SER A 375 0.24 19.62 -9.44
C SER A 375 -0.95 18.73 -9.77
N ILE A 376 -1.41 18.75 -11.02
CA ILE A 376 -2.54 17.94 -11.50
C ILE A 376 -2.13 16.47 -11.58
N SER A 377 -0.94 16.20 -12.10
CA SER A 377 -0.41 14.84 -12.17
C SER A 377 -0.26 14.22 -10.78
N GLU A 378 0.20 14.99 -9.78
CA GLU A 378 0.28 14.53 -8.39
C GLU A 378 -1.09 14.28 -7.77
N ALA A 379 -2.08 15.14 -8.04
CA ALA A 379 -3.45 14.97 -7.56
C ALA A 379 -4.11 13.70 -8.15
N ILE A 380 -3.85 13.40 -9.44
CA ILE A 380 -4.30 12.14 -10.07
C ILE A 380 -3.62 10.94 -9.38
N LYS A 381 -2.31 10.98 -9.17
CA LYS A 381 -1.56 9.91 -8.48
C LYS A 381 -2.05 9.66 -7.05
N LYS A 382 -2.39 10.71 -6.32
CA LYS A 382 -2.95 10.62 -4.95
C LYS A 382 -4.40 10.14 -4.93
N GLY A 383 -5.05 10.01 -6.09
CA GLY A 383 -6.46 9.65 -6.20
C GLY A 383 -7.43 10.77 -5.82
N GLU A 384 -6.95 12.01 -5.66
CA GLU A 384 -7.77 13.20 -5.41
C GLU A 384 -8.58 13.57 -6.66
N VAL A 385 -8.01 13.34 -7.83
CA VAL A 385 -8.67 13.46 -9.14
C VAL A 385 -9.01 12.07 -9.64
N ARG A 386 -10.30 11.81 -9.83
CA ARG A 386 -10.80 10.50 -10.30
C ARG A 386 -10.44 10.27 -11.77
N GLU A 387 -9.89 9.10 -12.08
CA GLU A 387 -9.70 8.63 -13.44
C GLU A 387 -10.98 8.08 -14.07
N GLY A 388 -11.05 8.13 -15.39
CA GLY A 388 -12.11 7.59 -16.23
C GLY A 388 -12.82 8.62 -17.08
N ARG A 389 -13.72 8.13 -17.93
CA ARG A 389 -14.49 8.94 -18.90
C ARG A 389 -15.56 9.77 -18.21
N ILE A 390 -15.66 11.03 -18.60
CA ILE A 390 -16.57 12.03 -18.01
C ILE A 390 -17.76 12.25 -18.95
N LYS A 391 -18.89 11.62 -18.65
CA LYS A 391 -20.11 11.67 -19.48
C LYS A 391 -20.99 12.91 -19.24
N LYS A 392 -20.91 13.50 -18.04
CA LYS A 392 -21.68 14.70 -17.64
C LYS A 392 -20.74 15.72 -17.02
N LYS A 393 -21.17 16.99 -16.97
CA LYS A 393 -20.42 18.03 -16.26
C LYS A 393 -20.26 17.64 -14.80
N ASP A 394 -19.02 17.41 -14.41
CA ASP A 394 -18.62 17.06 -13.06
C ASP A 394 -18.05 18.31 -12.38
N LEU A 395 -18.83 18.87 -11.48
CA LEU A 395 -18.44 20.10 -10.77
C LEU A 395 -17.41 19.83 -9.68
N GLU A 396 -17.46 18.68 -9.04
CA GLU A 396 -16.50 18.29 -8.03
C GLU A 396 -15.10 18.09 -8.64
N LEU A 397 -15.04 17.36 -9.75
CA LEU A 397 -13.80 17.21 -10.51
C LEU A 397 -13.22 18.54 -10.98
N ARG A 398 -14.09 19.44 -11.49
CA ARG A 398 -13.68 20.80 -11.87
C ARG A 398 -13.04 21.54 -10.69
N ASP A 399 -13.69 21.54 -9.52
CA ASP A 399 -13.23 22.31 -8.38
C ASP A 399 -11.87 21.81 -7.89
N LYS A 400 -11.66 20.50 -7.84
CA LYS A 400 -10.36 19.89 -7.52
C LYS A 400 -9.27 20.26 -8.54
N LEU A 401 -9.59 20.24 -9.83
CA LEU A 401 -8.62 20.62 -10.87
C LEU A 401 -8.29 22.12 -10.84
N VAL A 402 -9.26 22.97 -10.47
CA VAL A 402 -9.03 24.40 -10.27
C VAL A 402 -8.13 24.66 -9.05
N GLU A 403 -8.32 23.92 -7.96
CA GLU A 403 -7.42 23.95 -6.79
C GLU A 403 -5.99 23.56 -7.16
N CYS A 404 -5.82 22.62 -8.11
CA CYS A 404 -4.53 22.22 -8.66
C CYS A 404 -3.95 23.21 -9.69
N GLY A 405 -4.63 24.31 -9.99
CA GLY A 405 -4.15 25.38 -10.89
C GLY A 405 -4.67 25.36 -12.31
N MET A 406 -5.62 24.49 -12.66
CA MET A 406 -6.24 24.50 -14.00
C MET A 406 -7.28 25.63 -14.11
N ASP A 407 -7.34 26.26 -15.29
CA ASP A 407 -8.42 27.23 -15.55
C ASP A 407 -9.80 26.56 -15.52
N SER A 408 -10.77 27.20 -14.84
CA SER A 408 -12.11 26.65 -14.61
C SER A 408 -12.88 26.34 -15.92
N LYS A 409 -12.66 27.12 -16.98
CA LYS A 409 -13.29 26.88 -18.29
C LYS A 409 -12.68 25.67 -18.97
N THR A 410 -11.38 25.44 -18.79
CA THR A 410 -10.64 24.32 -19.33
C THR A 410 -11.00 23.03 -18.59
N ALA A 411 -11.11 23.06 -17.27
CA ALA A 411 -11.51 21.91 -16.46
C ALA A 411 -12.89 21.34 -16.84
N LEU A 412 -13.84 22.20 -17.24
CA LEU A 412 -15.16 21.76 -17.72
C LEU A 412 -15.16 21.10 -19.12
N LYS A 413 -14.05 21.17 -19.84
CA LYS A 413 -13.89 20.58 -21.17
C LYS A 413 -13.23 19.20 -21.16
N ILE A 414 -12.84 18.72 -20.01
CA ILE A 414 -12.25 17.40 -19.85
C ILE A 414 -13.30 16.34 -20.16
N LYS A 415 -12.89 15.35 -20.95
CA LYS A 415 -13.71 14.20 -21.36
C LYS A 415 -13.19 12.90 -20.82
N ASP A 416 -11.88 12.82 -20.52
CA ASP A 416 -11.26 11.62 -19.98
C ASP A 416 -10.01 11.96 -19.16
N VAL A 417 -9.77 11.17 -18.13
CA VAL A 417 -8.54 11.13 -17.33
C VAL A 417 -8.06 9.69 -17.32
N PHE A 418 -6.93 9.42 -17.96
CA PHE A 418 -6.45 8.05 -18.15
C PHE A 418 -4.94 7.93 -17.92
N ASN A 419 -4.54 7.06 -16.98
CA ASN A 419 -3.13 6.80 -16.63
C ASN A 419 -2.30 8.08 -16.43
N GLY A 420 -2.82 9.04 -15.66
CA GLY A 420 -2.13 10.30 -15.42
C GLY A 420 -2.08 11.26 -16.61
N ASN A 421 -2.92 11.05 -17.65
CA ASN A 421 -3.07 11.89 -18.83
C ASN A 421 -4.50 12.40 -18.94
N ILE A 422 -4.71 13.51 -19.66
CA ILE A 422 -6.03 14.15 -19.78
C ILE A 422 -6.39 14.40 -21.25
N PHE A 423 -7.66 14.12 -21.60
CA PHE A 423 -8.24 14.48 -22.89
C PHE A 423 -9.27 15.60 -22.73
N LEU A 424 -9.15 16.65 -23.56
CA LEU A 424 -10.06 17.79 -23.58
C LEU A 424 -10.72 17.96 -24.95
N ASP A 425 -12.01 18.29 -24.93
CA ASP A 425 -12.74 18.77 -26.09
C ASP A 425 -12.82 20.31 -26.03
N VAL A 426 -11.98 20.97 -26.79
CA VAL A 426 -11.95 22.44 -26.86
C VAL A 426 -12.61 23.00 -28.15
N THR A 427 -13.28 22.14 -28.90
CA THR A 427 -14.02 22.54 -30.12
C THR A 427 -15.09 23.60 -29.80
N ARG A 428 -15.40 24.44 -30.76
CA ARG A 428 -16.40 25.50 -30.59
C ARG A 428 -17.77 25.01 -31.08
N GLY A 429 -18.48 24.23 -30.25
CA GLY A 429 -19.91 23.94 -30.41
C GLY A 429 -20.27 23.14 -31.67
N GLN A 430 -19.44 22.19 -32.08
CA GLN A 430 -19.74 21.33 -33.22
C GLN A 430 -20.83 20.29 -32.86
N VAL A 431 -21.87 20.24 -33.68
CA VAL A 431 -23.11 19.47 -33.43
C VAL A 431 -22.88 17.95 -33.37
N HIS A 432 -21.84 17.44 -34.03
CA HIS A 432 -21.62 16.00 -34.21
C HIS A 432 -20.49 15.40 -33.33
N VAL A 433 -19.92 16.13 -32.36
CA VAL A 433 -18.89 15.59 -31.47
C VAL A 433 -19.40 14.36 -30.70
N GLY A 434 -20.66 14.40 -30.25
CA GLY A 434 -21.27 13.30 -29.49
C GLY A 434 -21.33 11.97 -30.24
N GLU A 435 -21.34 11.99 -31.60
CA GLU A 435 -21.40 10.76 -32.41
C GLU A 435 -20.05 10.04 -32.51
N VAL A 436 -18.95 10.76 -32.38
CA VAL A 436 -17.59 10.20 -32.53
C VAL A 436 -16.76 10.22 -31.26
N ILE A 437 -17.26 10.85 -30.18
CA ILE A 437 -16.47 11.09 -28.96
C ILE A 437 -15.93 9.80 -28.33
N GLU A 438 -16.74 8.75 -28.26
CA GLU A 438 -16.29 7.47 -27.70
C GLU A 438 -15.13 6.88 -28.50
N MET A 439 -15.16 6.99 -29.84
CA MET A 439 -14.06 6.54 -30.69
C MET A 439 -12.80 7.40 -30.54
N LEU A 440 -12.96 8.68 -30.25
CA LEU A 440 -11.83 9.58 -29.95
C LEU A 440 -11.17 9.18 -28.61
N LEU A 441 -11.98 8.88 -27.60
CA LEU A 441 -11.49 8.46 -26.27
C LEU A 441 -10.84 7.07 -26.33
N ASP A 442 -11.41 6.11 -27.08
CA ASP A 442 -10.77 4.81 -27.32
C ASP A 442 -9.36 4.96 -27.87
N MET A 443 -9.18 5.85 -28.85
CA MET A 443 -7.87 6.05 -29.46
C MET A 443 -6.93 6.90 -28.62
N PHE A 444 -7.46 7.81 -27.83
CA PHE A 444 -6.68 8.51 -26.81
C PHE A 444 -6.10 7.50 -25.80
N GLU A 445 -6.93 6.65 -25.23
CA GLU A 445 -6.48 5.61 -24.31
C GLU A 445 -5.46 4.66 -24.95
N ASP A 446 -5.67 4.24 -26.23
CA ASP A 446 -4.75 3.39 -26.98
C ASP A 446 -3.36 4.05 -27.13
N VAL A 447 -3.32 5.33 -27.52
CA VAL A 447 -2.06 6.07 -27.66
C VAL A 447 -1.41 6.32 -26.29
N MET A 448 -2.21 6.55 -25.23
CA MET A 448 -1.65 6.71 -23.88
C MET A 448 -1.09 5.39 -23.32
N ARG A 449 -1.62 4.24 -23.75
CA ARG A 449 -1.03 2.92 -23.44
C ARG A 449 0.25 2.63 -24.22
N LYS A 450 0.32 3.10 -25.48
CA LYS A 450 1.43 2.83 -26.42
C LYS A 450 1.82 4.12 -27.12
N GLY A 451 2.72 4.86 -26.50
CA GLY A 451 3.18 6.16 -26.97
C GLY A 451 3.86 6.12 -28.35
N PRO A 452 4.09 7.28 -28.96
CA PRO A 452 4.59 7.35 -30.34
C PRO A 452 6.09 7.11 -30.49
N LEU A 453 6.89 7.19 -29.40
CA LEU A 453 8.36 7.17 -29.47
C LEU A 453 8.92 5.75 -29.36
N ALA A 454 8.58 5.02 -28.29
CA ALA A 454 9.06 3.68 -28.00
C ALA A 454 7.94 2.67 -27.70
N HIS A 455 6.69 3.06 -27.91
CA HIS A 455 5.49 2.30 -27.53
C HIS A 455 5.36 2.03 -26.02
N GLU A 456 5.99 2.87 -25.19
CA GLU A 456 5.85 2.83 -23.75
C GLU A 456 4.61 3.64 -23.29
N PRO A 457 4.00 3.31 -22.14
CA PRO A 457 2.87 4.06 -21.63
C PRO A 457 3.20 5.54 -21.40
N CYS A 458 2.28 6.41 -21.77
CA CYS A 458 2.43 7.86 -21.64
C CYS A 458 2.10 8.35 -20.23
N LEU A 459 2.77 9.40 -19.78
CA LEU A 459 2.53 10.07 -18.50
C LEU A 459 2.64 11.60 -18.68
N LYS A 460 1.80 12.35 -17.99
CA LYS A 460 1.79 13.83 -17.98
C LYS A 460 1.53 14.45 -19.36
N VAL A 461 0.62 13.88 -20.11
CA VAL A 461 0.22 14.40 -21.42
C VAL A 461 -1.21 14.93 -21.35
N LYS A 462 -1.41 16.15 -21.84
CA LYS A 462 -2.70 16.80 -22.04
C LYS A 462 -3.00 16.86 -23.54
N VAL A 463 -3.99 16.11 -24.02
CA VAL A 463 -4.41 16.07 -25.43
C VAL A 463 -5.68 16.88 -25.60
N MET A 464 -5.71 17.75 -26.59
CA MET A 464 -6.84 18.63 -26.91
C MET A 464 -7.34 18.37 -28.32
N LEU A 465 -8.62 18.06 -28.49
CA LEU A 465 -9.31 18.15 -29.77
C LEU A 465 -9.67 19.62 -29.99
N THR A 466 -9.03 20.28 -30.97
CA THR A 466 -9.17 21.72 -31.20
C THR A 466 -10.27 22.02 -32.24
N ASP A 467 -10.40 21.20 -33.26
CA ASP A 467 -11.43 21.31 -34.30
C ASP A 467 -11.65 19.94 -34.96
N MET A 468 -12.75 19.80 -35.69
CA MET A 468 -13.02 18.65 -36.54
C MET A 468 -13.89 19.02 -37.74
N LYS A 469 -13.70 18.31 -38.84
CA LYS A 469 -14.54 18.41 -40.05
C LYS A 469 -15.04 17.01 -40.36
N LEU A 470 -16.33 16.79 -40.21
CA LEU A 470 -16.98 15.51 -40.45
C LEU A 470 -17.81 15.58 -41.74
N HIS A 471 -17.82 14.48 -42.46
CA HIS A 471 -18.72 14.29 -43.58
C HIS A 471 -20.17 14.21 -43.09
N GLU A 472 -21.12 14.71 -43.84
CA GLU A 472 -22.55 14.74 -43.45
C GLU A 472 -23.12 13.31 -43.29
N ASP A 473 -22.71 12.39 -44.16
CA ASP A 473 -23.16 11.00 -44.11
C ASP A 473 -22.38 10.18 -43.05
N ALA A 474 -23.12 9.62 -42.08
CA ALA A 474 -22.60 8.83 -40.99
C ALA A 474 -21.86 7.55 -41.43
N ILE A 475 -22.14 7.03 -42.65
CA ILE A 475 -21.47 5.83 -43.19
C ILE A 475 -19.95 6.03 -43.32
N HIS A 476 -19.51 7.28 -43.48
CA HIS A 476 -18.09 7.64 -43.59
C HIS A 476 -17.39 7.88 -42.25
N ARG A 477 -18.10 7.72 -41.11
CA ARG A 477 -17.61 7.98 -39.76
C ARG A 477 -17.42 6.70 -38.92
N GLY A 478 -17.38 5.54 -39.56
CA GLY A 478 -17.19 4.26 -38.86
C GLY A 478 -15.80 4.09 -38.24
N PRO A 479 -15.63 3.16 -37.28
CA PRO A 479 -14.36 2.92 -36.56
C PRO A 479 -13.17 2.70 -37.47
N ALA A 480 -13.33 1.96 -38.57
CA ALA A 480 -12.29 1.71 -39.57
C ALA A 480 -11.72 3.00 -40.23
N GLN A 481 -12.48 4.08 -40.19
CA GLN A 481 -12.07 5.39 -40.72
C GLN A 481 -11.55 6.30 -39.62
N VAL A 482 -12.26 6.36 -38.49
CA VAL A 482 -11.96 7.30 -37.40
C VAL A 482 -10.72 6.87 -36.59
N TYR A 483 -10.59 5.60 -36.25
CA TYR A 483 -9.49 5.11 -35.40
C TYR A 483 -8.09 5.43 -35.97
N PRO A 484 -7.77 5.11 -37.22
CA PRO A 484 -6.46 5.46 -37.78
C PRO A 484 -6.21 6.97 -37.78
N ALA A 485 -7.21 7.78 -38.14
CA ALA A 485 -7.09 9.21 -38.20
C ALA A 485 -6.79 9.85 -36.83
N VAL A 486 -7.50 9.42 -35.80
CA VAL A 486 -7.34 9.93 -34.44
C VAL A 486 -5.99 9.50 -33.86
N ARG A 487 -5.63 8.22 -34.03
CA ARG A 487 -4.34 7.68 -33.56
C ARG A 487 -3.18 8.46 -34.20
N GLU A 488 -3.17 8.62 -35.51
CA GLU A 488 -2.11 9.34 -36.20
C GLU A 488 -2.10 10.83 -35.87
N GLY A 489 -3.26 11.46 -35.68
CA GLY A 489 -3.37 12.84 -35.27
C GLY A 489 -2.78 13.09 -33.87
N ILE A 490 -3.10 12.25 -32.88
CA ILE A 490 -2.57 12.37 -31.53
C ILE A 490 -1.07 12.08 -31.51
N ARG A 491 -0.63 10.98 -32.14
CA ARG A 491 0.80 10.63 -32.21
C ARG A 491 1.60 11.72 -32.91
N GLY A 492 1.10 12.26 -34.01
CA GLY A 492 1.72 13.35 -34.75
C GLY A 492 1.85 14.62 -33.90
N ALA A 493 0.81 14.98 -33.11
CA ALA A 493 0.88 16.09 -32.19
C ALA A 493 1.98 15.85 -31.14
N MET A 494 2.00 14.69 -30.50
CA MET A 494 3.03 14.36 -29.49
C MET A 494 4.45 14.40 -30.07
N MET A 495 4.66 13.93 -31.31
CA MET A 495 5.98 13.96 -31.96
C MET A 495 6.49 15.37 -32.21
N THR A 496 5.61 16.36 -32.42
CA THR A 496 6.02 17.78 -32.55
C THR A 496 6.26 18.47 -31.22
N ALA A 497 5.84 17.84 -30.11
CA ALA A 497 5.92 18.38 -28.75
C ALA A 497 7.22 18.04 -28.00
N LYS A 498 8.29 17.64 -28.71
CA LYS A 498 9.54 17.14 -28.12
C LYS A 498 9.31 16.01 -27.13
N PRO A 499 8.94 14.81 -27.59
CA PRO A 499 8.73 13.68 -26.73
C PRO A 499 10.04 13.22 -26.06
N LEU A 500 9.93 12.71 -24.85
CA LEU A 500 11.02 12.15 -24.04
C LEU A 500 10.59 10.81 -23.45
N ILE A 501 11.58 10.01 -23.07
CA ILE A 501 11.39 8.80 -22.27
C ILE A 501 11.78 9.13 -20.82
N PHE A 502 10.91 8.81 -19.89
CA PHE A 502 11.19 8.82 -18.46
C PHE A 502 11.69 7.46 -18.00
N GLU A 503 12.77 7.47 -17.26
CA GLU A 503 13.25 6.32 -16.49
C GLU A 503 12.76 6.42 -15.04
N PRO A 504 12.44 5.30 -14.39
CA PRO A 504 12.12 5.31 -12.97
C PRO A 504 13.39 5.52 -12.14
N TYR A 505 13.34 6.48 -11.21
CA TYR A 505 14.40 6.72 -10.23
C TYR A 505 13.84 6.47 -8.83
N GLN A 506 14.63 5.79 -7.99
CA GLN A 506 14.35 5.64 -6.58
C GLN A 506 15.23 6.57 -5.77
N ILE A 507 14.64 7.31 -4.83
CA ILE A 507 15.38 8.06 -3.84
C ILE A 507 15.77 7.09 -2.72
N GLN A 508 17.05 6.76 -2.62
CA GLN A 508 17.58 5.94 -1.55
C GLN A 508 18.28 6.83 -0.52
N ARG A 509 17.87 6.72 0.72
CA ARG A 509 18.55 7.34 1.85
C ARG A 509 19.44 6.30 2.50
N ILE A 510 20.76 6.47 2.37
CA ILE A 510 21.75 5.59 2.95
C ILE A 510 22.28 6.25 4.21
N GLU A 511 22.12 5.61 5.35
CA GLU A 511 22.65 6.04 6.63
C GLU A 511 23.78 5.07 7.04
N ALA A 512 25.00 5.59 7.17
CA ALA A 512 26.17 4.83 7.54
C ALA A 512 27.06 5.63 8.50
N PRO A 513 27.90 4.96 9.32
CA PRO A 513 28.95 5.63 10.07
C PRO A 513 29.83 6.48 9.16
N SER A 514 30.30 7.62 9.66
CA SER A 514 31.09 8.60 8.89
C SER A 514 32.35 8.05 8.24
N GLU A 515 32.91 6.97 8.80
CA GLU A 515 34.09 6.27 8.27
C GLU A 515 33.82 5.56 6.92
N PHE A 516 32.54 5.23 6.59
CA PHE A 516 32.18 4.57 5.33
C PHE A 516 31.60 5.54 4.29
N LEU A 517 31.48 6.83 4.58
CA LEU A 517 30.91 7.81 3.65
C LEU A 517 31.67 7.89 2.33
N GLY A 518 33.01 7.72 2.35
CA GLY A 518 33.81 7.73 1.14
C GLY A 518 33.67 6.50 0.24
N GLU A 519 33.20 5.37 0.80
CA GLU A 519 32.98 4.15 0.02
C GLU A 519 31.57 4.10 -0.57
N ILE A 520 30.63 4.89 0.01
CA ILE A 520 29.23 4.93 -0.41
C ILE A 520 28.98 6.00 -1.48
N SER A 521 29.74 7.09 -1.47
CA SER A 521 29.66 8.17 -2.45
C SER A 521 30.47 7.89 -3.72
#